data_489adc35b24bc30403210f2b2423e706
#
_entry.id   489adc35b24bc30403210f2b2423e706
#
_cell.length_a   1.000
_cell.length_b   1.000
_cell.length_c   1.000
_cell.angle_alpha   90.00
_cell.angle_beta   90.00
_cell.angle_gamma   90.00
#
_symmetry.space_group_name_H-M   'P 1'
#
loop_
_entity.id
_entity.type
_entity.pdbx_description
1 polymer ?
#
loop_
_entity_poly.entity_id
_entity_poly.type
_entity_poly.pdbx_seq_one_letter_code
_entity_poly.pdbx_strand_id
1 'polypeptide(L)'
;ALGAAIAVGLLGLFLARAFEGVDAQDHMDPLRAVLRSNFWLSTHVIIITLGYAGGLIAAAMSHVYLYARAFGLDRSDRSLRRFLTRSVYGLVCFTLFFSLVGTVLGGIWANDSWGRFWGWDPKENGAMLIVLWCLIILHARMGGYLKEWGLHIASILGAIVVAFSWWG
;
A
#
# COMPACT_ATOMS: atom_id res chain seq x y z
N ALA A 1 17.26 8.72 7.65
CA ALA A 1 16.62 8.20 6.42
C ALA A 1 17.38 7.00 5.83
N LEU A 2 18.68 7.13 5.49
CA LEU A 2 19.46 6.06 4.84
C LEU A 2 19.56 4.78 5.70
N GLY A 3 19.84 4.91 7.01
CA GLY A 3 19.94 3.76 7.92
C GLY A 3 18.63 2.97 8.04
N ALA A 4 17.48 3.66 8.07
CA ALA A 4 16.17 3.00 8.08
C ALA A 4 15.91 2.26 6.77
N ALA A 5 16.24 2.85 5.61
CA ALA A 5 16.08 2.20 4.31
C ALA A 5 16.93 0.94 4.19
N ILE A 6 18.19 1.00 4.66
CA ILE A 6 19.08 -0.16 4.69
C ILE A 6 18.53 -1.24 5.63
N ALA A 7 18.07 -0.88 6.83
CA ALA A 7 17.51 -1.85 7.78
C ALA A 7 16.26 -2.56 7.21
N VAL A 8 15.37 -1.81 6.58
CA VAL A 8 14.16 -2.38 5.94
C VAL A 8 14.54 -3.26 4.75
N GLY A 9 15.53 -2.85 3.94
CA GLY A 9 16.04 -3.65 2.84
C GLY A 9 16.66 -4.97 3.28
N LEU A 10 17.50 -4.93 4.33
CA LEU A 10 18.11 -6.14 4.91
C LEU A 10 17.06 -7.07 5.52
N LEU A 11 16.05 -6.51 6.21
CA LEU A 11 14.95 -7.30 6.75
C LEU A 11 14.16 -7.98 5.62
N GLY A 12 13.87 -7.25 4.52
CA GLY A 12 13.21 -7.80 3.35
C GLY A 12 13.98 -8.96 2.71
N LEU A 13 15.30 -8.79 2.54
CA LEU A 13 16.17 -9.84 2.01
C LEU A 13 16.24 -11.06 2.95
N PHE A 14 16.29 -10.84 4.25
CA PHE A 14 16.30 -11.92 5.25
C PHE A 14 14.98 -12.70 5.21
N LEU A 15 13.84 -12.01 5.14
CA LEU A 15 12.53 -12.64 5.03
C LEU A 15 12.39 -13.43 3.72
N ALA A 16 12.82 -12.87 2.58
CA ALA A 16 12.82 -13.56 1.29
C ALA A 16 13.63 -14.87 1.37
N ARG A 17 14.85 -14.80 1.94
CA ARG A 17 15.72 -15.96 2.12
C ARG A 17 15.11 -17.00 3.05
N ALA A 18 14.44 -16.57 4.12
CA ALA A 18 13.77 -17.49 5.05
C ALA A 18 12.59 -18.21 4.37
N PHE A 19 11.85 -17.52 3.50
CA PHE A 19 10.77 -18.12 2.71
C PHE A 19 11.28 -19.17 1.72
N GLU A 20 12.33 -18.85 0.96
CA GLU A 20 12.99 -19.79 0.04
C GLU A 20 13.46 -21.06 0.77
N GLY A 21 13.97 -20.92 2.01
CA GLY A 21 14.45 -22.05 2.81
C GLY A 21 13.34 -22.99 3.31
N VAL A 22 12.11 -22.50 3.43
CA VAL A 22 10.96 -23.29 3.93
C VAL A 22 10.31 -24.10 2.82
N ASP A 23 10.18 -23.55 1.61
CA ASP A 23 9.44 -24.17 0.53
C ASP A 23 10.27 -25.09 -0.36
N ALA A 24 11.60 -25.01 -0.33
CA ALA A 24 12.57 -25.77 -1.14
C ALA A 24 12.20 -25.88 -2.64
N GLN A 25 11.30 -25.04 -3.14
CA GLN A 25 10.87 -24.96 -4.53
C GLN A 25 11.54 -23.76 -5.22
N ASP A 26 11.99 -24.00 -6.43
CA ASP A 26 12.51 -22.92 -7.28
C ASP A 26 11.33 -22.08 -7.79
N HIS A 27 11.12 -20.92 -7.14
CA HIS A 27 10.09 -19.96 -7.55
C HIS A 27 10.52 -19.08 -8.73
N MET A 28 11.68 -19.39 -9.34
CA MET A 28 12.22 -18.67 -10.51
C MET A 28 11.70 -19.23 -11.84
N ASP A 29 10.52 -19.81 -11.85
CA ASP A 29 9.85 -20.25 -13.07
C ASP A 29 9.78 -19.12 -14.10
N PRO A 30 10.06 -19.41 -15.37
CA PRO A 30 9.98 -18.39 -16.41
C PRO A 30 8.54 -17.83 -16.48
N LEU A 31 8.43 -16.51 -16.44
CA LEU A 31 7.14 -15.82 -16.55
C LEU A 31 6.39 -16.31 -17.79
N ARG A 32 5.12 -16.65 -17.64
CA ARG A 32 4.25 -17.01 -18.76
C ARG A 32 4.23 -15.88 -19.79
N ALA A 33 4.09 -16.22 -21.08
CA ALA A 33 4.16 -15.25 -22.18
C ALA A 33 3.22 -14.03 -21.98
N VAL A 34 2.06 -14.26 -21.39
CA VAL A 34 1.07 -13.24 -21.04
C VAL A 34 1.59 -12.19 -20.04
N LEU A 35 2.47 -12.59 -19.11
CA LEU A 35 3.11 -11.72 -18.14
C LEU A 35 4.32 -10.97 -18.69
N ARG A 36 4.80 -11.33 -19.89
CA ARG A 36 5.93 -10.69 -20.58
C ARG A 36 5.53 -9.50 -21.44
N SER A 37 4.27 -9.12 -21.47
CA SER A 37 3.84 -7.92 -22.19
C SER A 37 4.47 -6.68 -21.57
N ASN A 38 5.37 -6.02 -22.28
CA ASN A 38 6.01 -4.78 -21.81
C ASN A 38 4.99 -3.69 -21.49
N PHE A 39 3.90 -3.61 -22.23
CA PHE A 39 2.85 -2.63 -21.98
C PHE A 39 2.20 -2.84 -20.60
N TRP A 40 1.76 -4.07 -20.31
CA TRP A 40 1.07 -4.37 -19.05
C TRP A 40 2.03 -4.34 -17.85
N LEU A 41 3.27 -4.85 -18.00
CA LEU A 41 4.29 -4.75 -16.97
C LEU A 41 4.63 -3.30 -16.64
N SER A 42 4.80 -2.46 -17.65
CA SER A 42 5.16 -1.06 -17.42
C SER A 42 3.99 -0.23 -16.89
N THR A 43 2.78 -0.49 -17.34
CA THR A 43 1.63 0.36 -17.03
C THR A 43 0.95 -0.09 -15.74
N HIS A 44 0.39 -1.32 -15.72
CA HIS A 44 -0.36 -1.81 -14.56
C HIS A 44 0.52 -1.96 -13.32
N VAL A 45 1.66 -2.66 -13.45
CA VAL A 45 2.51 -3.00 -12.30
C VAL A 45 3.07 -1.74 -11.65
N ILE A 46 3.54 -0.76 -12.45
CA ILE A 46 4.04 0.50 -11.90
C ILE A 46 2.92 1.26 -11.19
N ILE A 47 1.74 1.38 -11.80
CA ILE A 47 0.63 2.13 -11.24
C ILE A 47 0.15 1.51 -9.93
N ILE A 48 -0.08 0.20 -9.89
CA ILE A 48 -0.55 -0.45 -8.65
C ILE A 48 0.51 -0.40 -7.55
N THR A 49 1.78 -0.56 -7.90
CA THR A 49 2.89 -0.46 -6.93
C THR A 49 3.02 0.94 -6.33
N LEU A 50 2.79 1.99 -7.11
CA LEU A 50 2.72 3.36 -6.58
C LEU A 50 1.59 3.52 -5.56
N GLY A 51 0.43 2.91 -5.81
CA GLY A 51 -0.67 2.86 -4.83
C GLY A 51 -0.24 2.20 -3.53
N TYR A 52 0.38 1.04 -3.58
CA TYR A 52 0.89 0.33 -2.39
C TYR A 52 1.94 1.14 -1.63
N ALA A 53 2.90 1.71 -2.36
CA ALA A 53 3.94 2.56 -1.77
C ALA A 53 3.33 3.78 -1.04
N GLY A 54 2.35 4.43 -1.64
CA GLY A 54 1.63 5.56 -1.02
C GLY A 54 1.00 5.16 0.31
N GLY A 55 0.32 4.01 0.37
CA GLY A 55 -0.31 3.49 1.59
C GLY A 55 0.72 3.17 2.69
N LEU A 56 1.83 2.54 2.34
CA LEU A 56 2.91 2.24 3.29
C LEU A 56 3.60 3.50 3.81
N ILE A 57 3.84 4.50 2.95
CA ILE A 57 4.40 5.79 3.37
C ILE A 57 3.42 6.53 4.29
N ALA A 58 2.11 6.51 4.00
CA ALA A 58 1.10 7.10 4.87
C ALA A 58 1.12 6.47 6.27
N ALA A 59 1.24 5.15 6.34
CA ALA A 59 1.35 4.42 7.61
C ALA A 59 2.66 4.76 8.34
N ALA A 60 3.80 4.79 7.65
CA ALA A 60 5.09 5.17 8.24
C ALA A 60 5.05 6.59 8.84
N MET A 61 4.51 7.57 8.10
CA MET A 61 4.34 8.93 8.62
C MET A 61 3.37 8.98 9.80
N SER A 62 2.35 8.12 9.80
CA SER A 62 1.40 8.02 10.91
C SER A 62 2.04 7.44 12.17
N HIS A 63 2.97 6.51 12.06
CA HIS A 63 3.78 6.05 13.21
C HIS A 63 4.61 7.21 13.79
N VAL A 64 5.27 8.00 12.94
CA VAL A 64 6.00 9.18 13.40
C VAL A 64 5.10 10.14 14.17
N TYR A 65 3.88 10.39 13.69
CA TYR A 65 2.89 11.21 14.41
C TYR A 65 2.54 10.63 15.77
N LEU A 66 2.26 9.32 15.87
CA LEU A 66 1.88 8.68 17.13
C LEU A 66 3.05 8.68 18.13
N TYR A 67 4.27 8.39 17.68
CA TYR A 67 5.46 8.45 18.53
C TYR A 67 5.70 9.88 19.03
N ALA A 68 5.67 10.88 18.15
CA ALA A 68 5.84 12.27 18.55
C ALA A 68 4.81 12.68 19.63
N ARG A 69 3.58 12.21 19.49
CA ARG A 69 2.52 12.46 20.47
C ARG A 69 2.73 11.70 21.79
N ALA A 70 3.13 10.43 21.74
CA ALA A 70 3.37 9.61 22.92
C ALA A 70 4.50 10.17 23.79
N PHE A 71 5.56 10.68 23.17
CA PHE A 71 6.71 11.29 23.86
C PHE A 71 6.54 12.79 24.11
N GLY A 72 5.38 13.38 23.78
CA GLY A 72 5.10 14.79 24.02
C GLY A 72 5.87 15.77 23.15
N LEU A 73 6.53 15.28 22.09
CA LEU A 73 7.31 16.10 21.14
C LEU A 73 6.41 17.04 20.31
N ASP A 74 5.13 16.68 20.17
CA ASP A 74 4.12 17.46 19.42
C ASP A 74 3.60 18.69 20.19
N ARG A 75 3.86 18.78 21.49
CA ARG A 75 3.38 19.89 22.34
C ARG A 75 4.03 21.21 21.99
N SER A 76 5.26 21.18 21.52
CA SER A 76 6.05 22.37 21.16
C SER A 76 5.92 22.76 19.68
N ASP A 77 5.52 21.84 18.80
CA ASP A 77 5.51 22.09 17.35
C ASP A 77 4.18 21.74 16.67
N ARG A 78 3.27 22.72 16.68
CA ARG A 78 1.99 22.61 15.96
C ARG A 78 2.17 22.53 14.43
N SER A 79 3.33 22.95 13.91
CA SER A 79 3.60 22.95 12.46
C SER A 79 3.86 21.51 11.98
N LEU A 80 4.67 20.76 12.71
CA LEU A 80 4.96 19.35 12.43
C LEU A 80 3.67 18.52 12.40
N ARG A 81 2.80 18.70 13.41
CA ARG A 81 1.52 17.99 13.47
C ARG A 81 0.64 18.24 12.25
N ARG A 82 0.50 19.51 11.87
CA ARG A 82 -0.29 19.90 10.68
C ARG A 82 0.33 19.34 9.39
N PHE A 83 1.66 19.41 9.29
CA PHE A 83 2.39 18.86 8.15
C PHE A 83 2.12 17.35 8.01
N LEU A 84 2.33 16.56 9.07
CA LEU A 84 2.10 15.13 9.06
C LEU A 84 0.65 14.77 8.70
N THR A 85 -0.33 15.44 9.31
CA THR A 85 -1.74 15.18 9.04
C THR A 85 -2.14 15.51 7.59
N ARG A 86 -1.64 16.62 7.03
CA ARG A 86 -1.91 16.98 5.63
C ARG A 86 -1.24 16.01 4.67
N SER A 87 0.01 15.64 4.94
CA SER A 87 0.76 14.70 4.11
C SER A 87 0.11 13.32 4.10
N VAL A 88 -0.29 12.80 5.27
CA VAL A 88 -1.00 11.51 5.36
C VAL A 88 -2.33 11.55 4.62
N TYR A 89 -3.10 12.62 4.75
CA TYR A 89 -4.34 12.77 3.99
C TYR A 89 -4.09 12.76 2.47
N GLY A 90 -3.10 13.53 2.01
CA GLY A 90 -2.69 13.55 0.60
C GLY A 90 -2.22 12.18 0.10
N LEU A 91 -1.45 11.46 0.93
CA LEU A 91 -1.00 10.10 0.61
C LEU A 91 -2.15 9.09 0.54
N VAL A 92 -3.18 9.21 1.39
CA VAL A 92 -4.39 8.38 1.29
C VAL A 92 -5.14 8.65 -0.01
N CYS A 93 -5.26 9.93 -0.43
CA CYS A 93 -5.84 10.28 -1.73
C CYS A 93 -5.01 9.73 -2.90
N PHE A 94 -3.68 9.84 -2.82
CA PHE A 94 -2.74 9.28 -3.79
C PHE A 94 -2.90 7.75 -3.89
N THR A 95 -2.90 7.07 -2.74
CA THR A 95 -3.11 5.61 -2.66
C THR A 95 -4.43 5.22 -3.31
N LEU A 96 -5.53 5.91 -2.99
CA LEU A 96 -6.83 5.64 -3.59
C LEU A 96 -6.78 5.76 -5.11
N PHE A 97 -6.24 6.86 -5.62
CA PHE A 97 -6.19 7.11 -7.06
C PHE A 97 -5.40 6.03 -7.80
N PHE A 98 -4.16 5.77 -7.36
CA PHE A 98 -3.29 4.80 -8.03
C PHE A 98 -3.76 3.35 -7.84
N SER A 99 -4.31 3.00 -6.68
CA SER A 99 -4.87 1.66 -6.46
C SER A 99 -6.14 1.44 -7.28
N LEU A 100 -7.03 2.43 -7.38
CA LEU A 100 -8.25 2.34 -8.19
C LEU A 100 -7.91 2.16 -9.68
N VAL A 101 -7.06 3.04 -10.21
CA VAL A 101 -6.63 2.97 -11.63
C VAL A 101 -5.88 1.65 -11.88
N GLY A 102 -4.97 1.27 -10.98
CA GLY A 102 -4.23 0.03 -11.09
C GLY A 102 -5.14 -1.21 -11.07
N THR A 103 -6.15 -1.23 -10.21
CA THR A 103 -7.14 -2.33 -10.14
C THR A 103 -7.93 -2.46 -11.43
N VAL A 104 -8.40 -1.35 -12.00
CA VAL A 104 -9.14 -1.36 -13.28
C VAL A 104 -8.24 -1.85 -14.42
N LEU A 105 -6.99 -1.34 -14.50
CA LEU A 105 -6.02 -1.79 -15.51
C LEU A 105 -5.68 -3.28 -15.35
N GLY A 106 -5.60 -3.78 -14.12
CA GLY A 106 -5.41 -5.19 -13.83
C GLY A 106 -6.55 -6.06 -14.33
N GLY A 107 -7.80 -5.59 -14.15
CA GLY A 107 -8.98 -6.26 -14.69
C GLY A 107 -9.00 -6.30 -16.23
N ILE A 108 -8.62 -5.21 -16.89
CA ILE A 108 -8.50 -5.17 -18.36
C ILE A 108 -7.42 -6.16 -18.81
N TRP A 109 -6.26 -6.16 -18.16
CA TRP A 109 -5.20 -7.12 -18.45
C TRP A 109 -5.64 -8.57 -18.23
N ALA A 110 -6.38 -8.85 -17.16
CA ALA A 110 -6.95 -10.17 -16.90
C ALA A 110 -7.94 -10.59 -18.01
N ASN A 111 -8.73 -9.64 -18.51
CA ASN A 111 -9.64 -9.91 -19.63
C ASN A 111 -8.89 -10.27 -20.92
N ASP A 112 -7.84 -9.52 -21.25
CA ASP A 112 -7.02 -9.80 -22.43
C ASP A 112 -6.24 -11.12 -22.32
N SER A 113 -5.85 -11.50 -21.09
CA SER A 113 -4.96 -12.64 -20.83
C SER A 113 -5.71 -13.95 -20.62
N TRP A 114 -6.86 -13.89 -19.96
CA TRP A 114 -7.63 -15.06 -19.51
C TRP A 114 -9.10 -15.02 -19.91
N GLY A 115 -9.54 -13.98 -20.65
CA GLY A 115 -10.92 -13.83 -21.10
C GLY A 115 -11.92 -13.51 -19.99
N ARG A 116 -11.45 -13.04 -18.83
CA ARG A 116 -12.29 -12.60 -17.72
C ARG A 116 -11.77 -11.32 -17.10
N PHE A 117 -12.61 -10.34 -16.91
CA PHE A 117 -12.25 -9.07 -16.28
C PHE A 117 -11.99 -9.22 -14.77
N TRP A 118 -12.73 -10.09 -14.09
CA TRP A 118 -12.66 -10.27 -12.64
C TRP A 118 -12.94 -11.73 -12.27
N GLY A 119 -12.11 -12.33 -11.43
CA GLY A 119 -12.21 -13.73 -11.03
C GLY A 119 -12.28 -13.97 -9.53
N TRP A 120 -12.33 -12.90 -8.73
CA TRP A 120 -12.37 -12.99 -7.26
C TRP A 120 -11.16 -13.73 -6.66
N ASP A 121 -10.03 -13.65 -7.33
CA ASP A 121 -8.80 -14.22 -6.76
C ASP A 121 -8.26 -13.35 -5.59
N PRO A 122 -7.33 -13.88 -4.77
CA PRO A 122 -6.81 -13.15 -3.61
C PRO A 122 -6.19 -11.79 -3.96
N LYS A 123 -5.51 -11.68 -5.11
CA LYS A 123 -4.87 -10.42 -5.53
C LYS A 123 -5.91 -9.36 -5.96
N GLU A 124 -6.93 -9.77 -6.69
CA GLU A 124 -8.05 -8.91 -7.07
C GLU A 124 -8.80 -8.42 -5.82
N ASN A 125 -9.12 -9.33 -4.91
CA ASN A 125 -9.80 -9.00 -3.65
C ASN A 125 -8.95 -8.07 -2.76
N GLY A 126 -7.66 -8.32 -2.68
CA GLY A 126 -6.73 -7.48 -1.94
C GLY A 126 -6.65 -6.06 -2.50
N ALA A 127 -6.54 -5.91 -3.82
CA ALA A 127 -6.53 -4.61 -4.49
C ALA A 127 -7.84 -3.84 -4.23
N MET A 128 -8.98 -4.51 -4.32
CA MET A 128 -10.29 -3.92 -4.01
C MET A 128 -10.39 -3.49 -2.55
N LEU A 129 -9.87 -4.28 -1.61
CA LEU A 129 -9.86 -3.92 -0.19
C LEU A 129 -9.07 -2.65 0.09
N ILE A 130 -7.94 -2.41 -0.59
CA ILE A 130 -7.18 -1.15 -0.46
C ILE A 130 -8.04 0.04 -0.90
N VAL A 131 -8.70 -0.07 -2.05
CA VAL A 131 -9.59 0.98 -2.57
C VAL A 131 -10.71 1.27 -1.58
N LEU A 132 -11.41 0.23 -1.12
CA LEU A 132 -12.50 0.38 -0.15
C LEU A 132 -12.02 0.99 1.18
N TRP A 133 -10.86 0.56 1.68
CA TRP A 133 -10.29 1.10 2.90
C TRP A 133 -9.97 2.59 2.79
N CYS A 134 -9.35 3.01 1.69
CA CYS A 134 -9.09 4.43 1.43
C CYS A 134 -10.39 5.24 1.31
N LEU A 135 -11.41 4.71 0.66
CA LEU A 135 -12.73 5.34 0.56
C LEU A 135 -13.37 5.52 1.95
N ILE A 136 -13.31 4.49 2.81
CA ILE A 136 -13.81 4.57 4.18
C ILE A 136 -13.10 5.69 4.95
N ILE A 137 -11.75 5.74 4.88
CA ILE A 137 -10.97 6.80 5.55
C ILE A 137 -11.39 8.18 5.07
N LEU A 138 -11.46 8.39 3.76
CA LEU A 138 -11.77 9.71 3.19
C LEU A 138 -13.20 10.15 3.51
N HIS A 139 -14.20 9.27 3.38
CA HIS A 139 -15.57 9.58 3.72
C HIS A 139 -15.75 9.87 5.22
N ALA A 140 -15.15 9.04 6.07
CA ALA A 140 -15.18 9.28 7.51
C ALA A 140 -14.47 10.58 7.90
N ARG A 141 -13.41 10.96 7.17
CA ARG A 141 -12.73 12.24 7.38
C ARG A 141 -13.57 13.43 6.92
N MET A 142 -14.20 13.33 5.75
CA MET A 142 -15.09 14.37 5.21
C MET A 142 -16.35 14.54 6.05
N GLY A 143 -16.91 13.44 6.55
CA GLY A 143 -18.07 13.44 7.44
C GLY A 143 -17.76 13.88 8.89
N GLY A 144 -16.48 14.21 9.20
CA GLY A 144 -16.08 14.66 10.53
C GLY A 144 -15.95 13.56 11.60
N TYR A 145 -16.17 12.29 11.24
CA TYR A 145 -16.02 11.13 12.13
C TYR A 145 -14.55 10.85 12.49
N LEU A 146 -13.65 10.98 11.53
CA LEU A 146 -12.21 10.83 11.76
C LEU A 146 -11.54 12.19 11.94
N LYS A 147 -11.14 12.49 13.18
CA LYS A 147 -10.25 13.62 13.49
C LYS A 147 -8.79 13.26 13.19
N GLU A 148 -7.83 14.14 13.56
CA GLU A 148 -6.39 13.92 13.27
C GLU A 148 -5.92 12.53 13.74
N TRP A 149 -6.19 12.17 14.98
CA TRP A 149 -5.76 10.90 15.57
C TRP A 149 -6.35 9.68 14.85
N GLY A 150 -7.65 9.73 14.57
CA GLY A 150 -8.33 8.65 13.85
C GLY A 150 -7.79 8.45 12.44
N LEU A 151 -7.41 9.53 11.72
CA LEU A 151 -6.78 9.44 10.41
C LEU A 151 -5.46 8.65 10.49
N HIS A 152 -4.61 8.94 11.46
CA HIS A 152 -3.32 8.28 11.60
C HIS A 152 -3.46 6.80 11.98
N ILE A 153 -4.38 6.46 12.90
CA ILE A 153 -4.66 5.05 13.24
C ILE A 153 -5.21 4.30 12.03
N ALA A 154 -6.19 4.87 11.33
CA ALA A 154 -6.76 4.23 10.16
C ALA A 154 -5.73 4.05 9.03
N SER A 155 -4.77 4.97 8.88
CA SER A 155 -3.67 4.82 7.93
C SER A 155 -2.70 3.70 8.32
N ILE A 156 -2.43 3.51 9.61
CA ILE A 156 -1.61 2.39 10.09
C ILE A 156 -2.32 1.05 9.84
N LEU A 157 -3.63 0.96 10.13
CA LEU A 157 -4.41 -0.22 9.81
C LEU A 157 -4.46 -0.48 8.30
N GLY A 158 -4.42 0.58 7.48
CA GLY A 158 -4.29 0.48 6.03
C GLY A 158 -3.03 -0.24 5.57
N ALA A 159 -1.91 -0.15 6.31
CA ALA A 159 -0.72 -0.91 5.99
C ALA A 159 -0.93 -2.43 6.11
N ILE A 160 -1.78 -2.87 7.04
CA ILE A 160 -2.14 -4.28 7.18
C ILE A 160 -2.94 -4.73 5.94
N VAL A 161 -3.86 -3.88 5.46
CA VAL A 161 -4.63 -4.16 4.24
C VAL A 161 -3.71 -4.26 3.03
N VAL A 162 -2.73 -3.34 2.90
CA VAL A 162 -1.72 -3.38 1.83
C VAL A 162 -0.87 -4.65 1.91
N ALA A 163 -0.38 -5.00 3.11
CA ALA A 163 0.41 -6.20 3.31
C ALA A 163 -0.40 -7.46 2.96
N PHE A 164 -1.64 -7.56 3.41
CA PHE A 164 -2.54 -8.65 3.05
C PHE A 164 -2.74 -8.76 1.53
N SER A 165 -2.96 -7.62 0.85
CA SER A 165 -3.08 -7.60 -0.61
C SER A 165 -1.80 -8.04 -1.34
N TRP A 166 -0.64 -7.81 -0.73
CA TRP A 166 0.64 -8.18 -1.33
C TRP A 166 0.92 -9.68 -1.20
N TRP A 167 0.67 -10.26 -0.02
CA TRP A 167 0.97 -11.68 0.27
C TRP A 167 -0.23 -12.63 0.14
N GLY A 168 -1.46 -12.13 0.17
CA GLY A 168 -2.70 -12.91 -0.03
C GLY A 168 -2.95 -13.20 -1.48
#